data_dd469aff2ada55fb633e183a66cef316
#
_entry.id   dd469aff2ada55fb633e183a66cef316
#
_cell.length_a   1.000
_cell.length_b   1.000
_cell.length_c   1.000
_cell.angle_alpha   90.00
_cell.angle_beta   90.00
_cell.angle_gamma   90.00
#
_symmetry.space_group_name_H-M   'P 1'
#
loop_
_entity.id
_entity.type
_entity.pdbx_description
1 polymer ?
#
loop_
_entity_poly.entity_id
_entity_poly.type
_entity_poly.pdbx_seq_one_letter_code
_entity_poly.pdbx_strand_id
1 'polypeptide(L)'
;MRYEAIYFDLDGTLTDSGPGITNSVAYALTRMGRPVPSRPSLNRYIGPPLWDSFRRYEAMTEAETQQAVALFREYYEQRGKFENAVYSGSPALLQGLREGGKRLVVATSKPEHMAVEILEHFELAGFFSCIAGSTLDESRCTKASVLAYALAQQGRQGAVMVGDREHDVLGARENGLPCIGVLFGYGSRQELEAAGVDRIATTVQDLRYILEE
;
A
#
# COMPACT_ATOMS: atom_id res chain seq x y z
N MET A 1 24.17 3.91 -3.83
CA MET A 1 23.52 4.57 -5.00
C MET A 1 22.57 5.63 -4.46
N ARG A 2 22.68 6.86 -4.85
CA ARG A 2 21.88 7.95 -4.26
C ARG A 2 20.51 8.00 -4.97
N TYR A 3 19.44 7.64 -4.27
CA TYR A 3 18.08 7.73 -4.82
C TYR A 3 17.65 9.20 -4.94
N GLU A 4 16.99 9.55 -6.06
CA GLU A 4 16.51 10.93 -6.34
C GLU A 4 14.98 11.00 -6.24
N ALA A 5 14.28 9.89 -6.56
CA ALA A 5 12.84 9.78 -6.52
C ALA A 5 12.43 8.54 -5.71
N ILE A 6 11.54 8.71 -4.75
CA ILE A 6 11.11 7.64 -3.85
C ILE A 6 9.61 7.44 -4.04
N TYR A 7 9.26 6.23 -4.47
CA TYR A 7 7.88 5.79 -4.70
C TYR A 7 7.43 4.94 -3.52
N PHE A 8 6.50 5.45 -2.73
CA PHE A 8 5.99 4.78 -1.55
C PHE A 8 4.67 4.08 -1.82
N ASP A 9 4.49 2.86 -1.31
CA ASP A 9 3.15 2.36 -1.04
C ASP A 9 2.53 3.14 0.13
N LEU A 10 1.23 2.97 0.35
CA LEU A 10 0.48 3.64 1.40
C LEU A 10 0.20 2.70 2.57
N ASP A 11 -0.63 1.67 2.33
CA ASP A 11 -1.12 0.74 3.35
C ASP A 11 0.01 -0.19 3.82
N GLY A 12 0.38 -0.15 5.09
CA GLY A 12 1.51 -0.94 5.63
C GLY A 12 2.89 -0.30 5.44
N THR A 13 2.97 0.83 4.73
CA THR A 13 4.24 1.52 4.45
C THR A 13 4.26 2.93 5.05
N LEU A 14 3.29 3.76 4.76
CA LEU A 14 3.14 5.10 5.35
C LEU A 14 2.14 5.09 6.49
N THR A 15 1.10 4.26 6.39
CA THR A 15 0.01 4.17 7.36
C THR A 15 -0.31 2.74 7.77
N ASP A 16 -0.70 2.56 9.04
CA ASP A 16 -1.28 1.34 9.61
C ASP A 16 -2.79 1.31 9.37
N SER A 17 -3.19 0.86 8.19
CA SER A 17 -4.59 0.77 7.76
C SER A 17 -5.28 -0.55 8.16
N GLY A 18 -4.57 -1.42 8.86
CA GLY A 18 -5.06 -2.74 9.24
C GLY A 18 -6.38 -2.75 10.00
N PRO A 19 -6.57 -1.89 11.01
CA PRO A 19 -7.84 -1.80 11.72
C PRO A 19 -9.02 -1.58 10.77
N GLY A 20 -8.92 -0.59 9.88
CA GLY A 20 -9.98 -0.24 8.96
C GLY A 20 -10.27 -1.33 7.92
N ILE A 21 -9.24 -1.91 7.33
CA ILE A 21 -9.38 -2.99 6.34
C ILE A 21 -9.98 -4.24 7.00
N THR A 22 -9.46 -4.67 8.15
CA THR A 22 -9.94 -5.87 8.83
C THR A 22 -11.36 -5.72 9.38
N ASN A 23 -11.74 -4.53 9.87
CA ASN A 23 -13.12 -4.23 10.27
C ASN A 23 -14.06 -4.26 9.07
N SER A 24 -13.65 -3.74 7.91
CA SER A 24 -14.45 -3.77 6.69
C SER A 24 -14.66 -5.18 6.15
N VAL A 25 -13.64 -6.04 6.21
CA VAL A 25 -13.77 -7.48 5.88
C VAL A 25 -14.73 -8.16 6.85
N ALA A 26 -14.54 -7.95 8.15
CA ALA A 26 -15.42 -8.52 9.18
C ALA A 26 -16.88 -8.09 8.99
N TYR A 27 -17.11 -6.81 8.66
CA TYR A 27 -18.43 -6.29 8.32
C TYR A 27 -19.05 -7.03 7.12
N ALA A 28 -18.29 -7.11 6.02
CA ALA A 28 -18.77 -7.81 4.81
C ALA A 28 -19.15 -9.26 5.09
N LEU A 29 -18.27 -10.02 5.75
CA LEU A 29 -18.53 -11.44 6.09
C LEU A 29 -19.74 -11.58 7.01
N THR A 30 -19.86 -10.73 8.03
CA THR A 30 -21.03 -10.73 8.95
C THR A 30 -22.32 -10.47 8.20
N ARG A 31 -22.36 -9.47 7.32
CA ARG A 31 -23.56 -9.13 6.53
C ARG A 31 -23.95 -10.24 5.55
N MET A 32 -23.00 -11.06 5.12
CA MET A 32 -23.22 -12.25 4.27
C MET A 32 -23.55 -13.52 5.09
N GLY A 33 -23.63 -13.43 6.43
CA GLY A 33 -23.87 -14.60 7.29
C GLY A 33 -22.73 -15.61 7.32
N ARG A 34 -21.50 -15.18 6.96
CA ARG A 34 -20.29 -16.02 6.95
C ARG A 34 -19.52 -15.88 8.27
N PRO A 35 -18.80 -16.93 8.70
CA PRO A 35 -17.90 -16.84 9.86
C PRO A 35 -16.84 -15.76 9.66
N VAL A 36 -16.58 -14.98 10.69
CA VAL A 36 -15.49 -14.00 10.67
C VAL A 36 -14.22 -14.63 11.25
N PRO A 37 -13.12 -14.73 10.47
CA PRO A 37 -11.85 -15.24 10.97
C PRO A 37 -11.29 -14.38 12.12
N SER A 38 -10.30 -14.90 12.84
CA SER A 38 -9.60 -14.13 13.87
C SER A 38 -8.89 -12.90 13.27
N ARG A 39 -8.76 -11.82 14.05
CA ARG A 39 -8.10 -10.58 13.57
C ARG A 39 -6.72 -10.82 12.91
N PRO A 40 -5.80 -11.61 13.48
CA PRO A 40 -4.54 -11.90 12.83
C PRO A 40 -4.71 -12.58 11.45
N SER A 41 -5.72 -13.42 11.29
CA SER A 41 -6.01 -14.08 10.01
C SER A 41 -6.58 -13.11 8.96
N LEU A 42 -7.15 -12.00 9.36
CA LEU A 42 -7.67 -10.97 8.47
C LEU A 42 -6.55 -10.08 7.88
N ASN A 43 -5.36 -10.06 8.48
CA ASN A 43 -4.23 -9.26 7.97
C ASN A 43 -3.82 -9.66 6.54
N ARG A 44 -4.13 -10.88 6.11
CA ARG A 44 -3.91 -11.34 4.72
C ARG A 44 -4.68 -10.54 3.66
N TYR A 45 -5.70 -9.77 4.06
CA TYR A 45 -6.45 -8.89 3.16
C TYR A 45 -5.79 -7.53 2.93
N ILE A 46 -4.73 -7.21 3.68
CA ILE A 46 -4.05 -5.92 3.60
C ILE A 46 -2.97 -5.98 2.52
N GLY A 47 -3.10 -5.14 1.50
CA GLY A 47 -2.21 -5.06 0.34
C GLY A 47 -2.75 -5.72 -0.94
N PRO A 48 -3.16 -7.01 -0.94
CA PRO A 48 -3.70 -7.64 -2.14
C PRO A 48 -5.04 -7.04 -2.60
N PRO A 49 -5.37 -7.16 -3.90
CA PRO A 49 -6.69 -6.79 -4.40
C PRO A 49 -7.81 -7.54 -3.65
N LEU A 50 -8.86 -6.82 -3.25
CA LEU A 50 -9.98 -7.39 -2.46
C LEU A 50 -10.69 -8.52 -3.18
N TRP A 51 -10.86 -8.38 -4.50
CA TRP A 51 -11.49 -9.39 -5.34
C TRP A 51 -10.78 -10.74 -5.23
N ASP A 52 -9.46 -10.74 -5.40
CA ASP A 52 -8.65 -11.95 -5.33
C ASP A 52 -8.62 -12.51 -3.91
N SER A 53 -8.59 -11.64 -2.91
CA SER A 53 -8.57 -12.02 -1.49
C SER A 53 -9.85 -12.76 -1.08
N PHE A 54 -11.04 -12.24 -1.40
CA PHE A 54 -12.30 -12.92 -1.08
C PHE A 54 -12.46 -14.26 -1.82
N ARG A 55 -12.07 -14.32 -3.08
CA ARG A 55 -12.07 -15.59 -3.84
C ARG A 55 -11.12 -16.60 -3.25
N ARG A 56 -9.89 -16.19 -2.95
CA ARG A 56 -8.84 -17.08 -2.48
C ARG A 56 -9.06 -17.58 -1.05
N TYR A 57 -9.49 -16.69 -0.15
CA TYR A 57 -9.54 -17.00 1.28
C TYR A 57 -10.89 -17.49 1.76
N GLU A 58 -11.96 -17.14 1.08
CA GLU A 58 -13.34 -17.48 1.44
C GLU A 58 -14.01 -18.41 0.42
N ALA A 59 -13.28 -18.82 -0.63
CA ALA A 59 -13.78 -19.68 -1.72
C ALA A 59 -15.11 -19.14 -2.33
N MET A 60 -15.22 -17.82 -2.47
CA MET A 60 -16.42 -17.17 -2.98
C MET A 60 -16.56 -17.34 -4.49
N THR A 61 -17.78 -17.53 -4.94
CA THR A 61 -18.16 -17.38 -6.35
C THR A 61 -18.00 -15.93 -6.80
N GLU A 62 -18.07 -15.68 -8.10
CA GLU A 62 -17.98 -14.33 -8.65
C GLU A 62 -19.08 -13.40 -8.09
N ALA A 63 -20.33 -13.86 -8.04
CA ALA A 63 -21.45 -13.09 -7.50
C ALA A 63 -21.29 -12.78 -5.99
N GLU A 64 -20.84 -13.77 -5.21
CA GLU A 64 -20.56 -13.57 -3.79
C GLU A 64 -19.38 -12.62 -3.56
N THR A 65 -18.35 -12.71 -4.38
CA THR A 65 -17.20 -11.80 -4.33
C THR A 65 -17.63 -10.36 -4.62
N GLN A 66 -18.46 -10.15 -5.64
CA GLN A 66 -19.02 -8.85 -5.95
C GLN A 66 -19.80 -8.25 -4.78
N GLN A 67 -20.64 -9.08 -4.13
CA GLN A 67 -21.41 -8.67 -2.95
C GLN A 67 -20.46 -8.34 -1.77
N ALA A 68 -19.45 -9.18 -1.52
CA ALA A 68 -18.49 -8.97 -0.43
C ALA A 68 -17.69 -7.66 -0.62
N VAL A 69 -17.22 -7.41 -1.85
CA VAL A 69 -16.51 -6.16 -2.18
C VAL A 69 -17.41 -4.93 -2.03
N ALA A 70 -18.69 -5.02 -2.42
CA ALA A 70 -19.64 -3.93 -2.22
C ALA A 70 -19.87 -3.62 -0.74
N LEU A 71 -20.07 -4.66 0.10
CA LEU A 71 -20.24 -4.50 1.55
C LEU A 71 -18.95 -4.01 2.24
N PHE A 72 -17.79 -4.50 1.80
CA PHE A 72 -16.51 -3.96 2.26
C PHE A 72 -16.42 -2.45 2.00
N ARG A 73 -16.71 -2.02 0.77
CA ARG A 73 -16.65 -0.59 0.38
C ARG A 73 -17.64 0.24 1.19
N GLU A 74 -18.85 -0.26 1.43
CA GLU A 74 -19.87 0.42 2.26
C GLU A 74 -19.31 0.83 3.63
N TYR A 75 -18.65 -0.08 4.33
CA TYR A 75 -18.03 0.22 5.61
C TYR A 75 -16.76 1.06 5.48
N TYR A 76 -15.89 0.68 4.52
CA TYR A 76 -14.58 1.30 4.36
C TYR A 76 -14.68 2.78 4.01
N GLU A 77 -15.57 3.16 3.09
CA GLU A 77 -15.77 4.55 2.69
C GLU A 77 -16.32 5.44 3.80
N GLN A 78 -17.21 4.89 4.63
CA GLN A 78 -17.85 5.67 5.71
C GLN A 78 -16.97 5.78 6.96
N ARG A 79 -16.20 4.75 7.28
CA ARG A 79 -15.47 4.63 8.55
C ARG A 79 -14.05 4.08 8.38
N GLY A 80 -13.92 2.94 7.73
CA GLY A 80 -12.71 2.14 7.72
C GLY A 80 -11.48 2.89 7.21
N LYS A 81 -11.64 3.80 6.24
CA LYS A 81 -10.51 4.57 5.71
C LYS A 81 -9.84 5.47 6.76
N PHE A 82 -10.57 5.86 7.81
CA PHE A 82 -10.08 6.67 8.92
C PHE A 82 -9.80 5.86 10.20
N GLU A 83 -10.16 4.57 10.24
CA GLU A 83 -9.66 3.62 11.23
C GLU A 83 -8.22 3.21 10.87
N ASN A 84 -7.32 4.18 10.88
CA ASN A 84 -6.00 4.17 10.31
C ASN A 84 -5.07 5.06 11.15
N ALA A 85 -3.77 4.84 11.09
CA ALA A 85 -2.80 5.69 11.80
C ALA A 85 -1.52 5.85 10.96
N VAL A 86 -0.87 7.00 11.05
CA VAL A 86 0.45 7.20 10.43
C VAL A 86 1.51 6.47 11.24
N TYR A 87 2.40 5.71 10.60
CA TYR A 87 3.53 5.10 11.30
C TYR A 87 4.40 6.17 11.95
N SER A 88 4.75 5.93 13.22
CA SER A 88 5.60 6.86 13.98
C SER A 88 6.93 7.11 13.26
N GLY A 89 7.26 8.39 13.10
CA GLY A 89 8.47 8.83 12.39
C GLY A 89 8.28 9.07 10.89
N SER A 90 7.19 8.60 10.24
CA SER A 90 6.95 8.82 8.80
C SER A 90 6.86 10.30 8.42
N PRO A 91 6.17 11.19 9.15
CA PRO A 91 6.17 12.61 8.82
C PRO A 91 7.56 13.23 8.85
N ALA A 92 8.37 12.90 9.86
CA ALA A 92 9.75 13.39 9.97
C ALA A 92 10.66 12.83 8.87
N LEU A 93 10.47 11.57 8.46
CA LEU A 93 11.15 10.96 7.32
C LEU A 93 10.83 11.73 6.03
N LEU A 94 9.53 11.93 5.73
CA LEU A 94 9.07 12.60 4.52
C LEU A 94 9.59 14.04 4.47
N GLN A 95 9.55 14.76 5.58
CA GLN A 95 10.08 16.12 5.71
C GLN A 95 11.58 16.16 5.40
N GLY A 96 12.38 15.29 6.05
CA GLY A 96 13.84 15.26 5.83
C GLY A 96 14.22 14.88 4.40
N LEU A 97 13.50 13.96 3.77
CA LEU A 97 13.72 13.59 2.37
C LEU A 97 13.42 14.75 1.42
N ARG A 98 12.36 15.52 1.65
CA ARG A 98 12.04 16.72 0.87
C ARG A 98 13.09 17.83 1.03
N GLU A 99 13.50 18.08 2.26
CA GLU A 99 14.58 19.05 2.56
C GLU A 99 15.90 18.63 1.90
N GLY A 100 16.15 17.31 1.79
CA GLY A 100 17.24 16.71 1.03
C GLY A 100 17.07 16.76 -0.49
N GLY A 101 16.01 17.39 -1.01
CA GLY A 101 15.75 17.57 -2.44
C GLY A 101 15.21 16.31 -3.14
N LYS A 102 14.72 15.31 -2.38
CA LYS A 102 14.14 14.09 -2.95
C LYS A 102 12.74 14.37 -3.48
N ARG A 103 12.39 13.73 -4.59
CA ARG A 103 11.03 13.69 -5.10
C ARG A 103 10.29 12.53 -4.46
N LEU A 104 9.15 12.81 -3.85
CA LEU A 104 8.32 11.80 -3.19
C LEU A 104 7.05 11.58 -3.99
N VAL A 105 6.71 10.32 -4.20
CA VAL A 105 5.56 9.89 -4.98
C VAL A 105 4.86 8.76 -4.22
N VAL A 106 3.53 8.75 -4.23
CA VAL A 106 2.76 7.59 -3.78
C VAL A 106 2.39 6.74 -4.98
N ALA A 107 2.62 5.42 -4.89
CA ALA A 107 2.23 4.43 -5.88
C ALA A 107 1.58 3.23 -5.16
N THR A 108 0.25 3.26 -5.01
CA THR A 108 -0.51 2.31 -4.21
C THR A 108 -1.57 1.57 -5.02
N SER A 109 -1.83 0.29 -4.66
CA SER A 109 -2.96 -0.46 -5.23
C SER A 109 -4.32 -0.02 -4.69
N LYS A 110 -4.35 0.85 -3.69
CA LYS A 110 -5.57 1.49 -3.20
C LYS A 110 -6.16 2.40 -4.30
N PRO A 111 -7.51 2.53 -4.43
CA PRO A 111 -8.12 3.51 -5.30
C PRO A 111 -7.59 4.91 -5.06
N GLU A 112 -7.21 5.62 -6.14
CA GLU A 112 -6.50 6.89 -6.08
C GLU A 112 -7.23 7.95 -5.25
N HIS A 113 -8.55 8.10 -5.42
CA HIS A 113 -9.34 9.06 -4.66
C HIS A 113 -9.30 8.77 -3.15
N MET A 114 -9.32 7.49 -2.74
CA MET A 114 -9.21 7.11 -1.33
C MET A 114 -7.81 7.37 -0.77
N ALA A 115 -6.76 7.14 -1.57
CA ALA A 115 -5.39 7.44 -1.18
C ALA A 115 -5.21 8.95 -0.94
N VAL A 116 -5.76 9.78 -1.82
CA VAL A 116 -5.75 11.24 -1.66
C VAL A 116 -6.47 11.65 -0.37
N GLU A 117 -7.71 11.19 -0.14
CA GLU A 117 -8.48 11.53 1.06
C GLU A 117 -7.78 11.13 2.36
N ILE A 118 -7.13 9.95 2.40
CA ILE A 118 -6.38 9.49 3.57
C ILE A 118 -5.14 10.37 3.80
N LEU A 119 -4.39 10.68 2.75
CA LEU A 119 -3.19 11.50 2.86
C LEU A 119 -3.52 12.96 3.23
N GLU A 120 -4.64 13.50 2.76
CA GLU A 120 -5.16 14.81 3.18
C GLU A 120 -5.58 14.80 4.64
N HIS A 121 -6.33 13.77 5.08
CA HIS A 121 -6.76 13.62 6.47
C HIS A 121 -5.59 13.61 7.46
N PHE A 122 -4.46 12.99 7.08
CA PHE A 122 -3.25 12.94 7.91
C PHE A 122 -2.26 14.07 7.63
N GLU A 123 -2.63 15.07 6.83
CA GLU A 123 -1.77 16.21 6.45
C GLU A 123 -0.47 15.78 5.74
N LEU A 124 -0.48 14.61 5.06
CA LEU A 124 0.68 14.08 4.34
C LEU A 124 0.67 14.39 2.84
N ALA A 125 -0.49 14.72 2.25
CA ALA A 125 -0.62 14.91 0.80
C ALA A 125 0.39 15.93 0.25
N GLY A 126 0.64 17.02 0.99
CA GLY A 126 1.57 18.08 0.61
C GLY A 126 3.04 17.66 0.48
N PHE A 127 3.43 16.47 0.95
CA PHE A 127 4.79 15.94 0.77
C PHE A 127 5.02 15.38 -0.64
N PHE A 128 3.97 14.94 -1.33
CA PHE A 128 4.08 14.18 -2.57
C PHE A 128 3.86 15.04 -3.81
N SER A 129 4.71 14.87 -4.82
CA SER A 129 4.56 15.48 -6.14
C SER A 129 3.49 14.80 -6.99
N CYS A 130 3.15 13.55 -6.66
CA CYS A 130 2.12 12.76 -7.30
C CYS A 130 1.59 11.71 -6.33
N ILE A 131 0.29 11.50 -6.34
CA ILE A 131 -0.38 10.40 -5.63
C ILE A 131 -1.04 9.56 -6.72
N ALA A 132 -0.47 8.40 -7.02
CA ALA A 132 -0.98 7.45 -8.00
C ALA A 132 -1.59 6.25 -7.27
N GLY A 133 -2.83 5.93 -7.62
CA GLY A 133 -3.56 4.79 -7.10
C GLY A 133 -4.20 3.96 -8.20
N SER A 134 -4.93 2.90 -7.86
CA SER A 134 -5.72 2.14 -8.82
C SER A 134 -6.92 2.96 -9.32
N THR A 135 -7.40 2.60 -10.52
CA THR A 135 -8.65 3.15 -11.09
C THR A 135 -9.83 2.24 -10.80
N LEU A 136 -11.04 2.81 -10.75
CA LEU A 136 -12.26 2.04 -10.51
C LEU A 136 -12.69 1.19 -11.70
N ASP A 137 -12.26 1.56 -12.92
CA ASP A 137 -12.49 0.84 -14.16
C ASP A 137 -11.50 -0.31 -14.41
N GLU A 138 -10.63 -0.59 -13.44
CA GLU A 138 -9.60 -1.63 -13.49
C GLU A 138 -8.54 -1.48 -14.60
N SER A 139 -8.53 -0.36 -15.33
CA SER A 139 -7.50 -0.09 -16.36
C SER A 139 -6.10 0.04 -15.75
N ARG A 140 -6.02 0.36 -14.45
CA ARG A 140 -4.80 0.48 -13.65
C ARG A 140 -5.06 -0.14 -12.27
N CYS A 141 -4.94 -1.46 -12.13
CA CYS A 141 -5.32 -2.19 -10.91
C CYS A 141 -4.18 -2.96 -10.24
N THR A 142 -3.06 -3.19 -10.93
CA THR A 142 -1.89 -3.88 -10.36
C THR A 142 -0.85 -2.88 -9.86
N LYS A 143 -0.01 -3.30 -8.89
CA LYS A 143 1.10 -2.46 -8.43
C LYS A 143 2.01 -2.06 -9.60
N ALA A 144 2.29 -2.97 -10.52
CA ALA A 144 3.12 -2.71 -11.68
C ALA A 144 2.52 -1.62 -12.59
N SER A 145 1.21 -1.68 -12.89
CA SER A 145 0.54 -0.69 -13.73
C SER A 145 0.44 0.68 -13.07
N VAL A 146 0.20 0.73 -11.76
CA VAL A 146 0.20 1.99 -10.99
C VAL A 146 1.58 2.61 -10.98
N LEU A 147 2.61 1.81 -10.72
CA LEU A 147 3.99 2.29 -10.70
C LEU A 147 4.44 2.76 -12.10
N ALA A 148 4.08 2.05 -13.17
CA ALA A 148 4.35 2.47 -14.54
C ALA A 148 3.73 3.84 -14.85
N TYR A 149 2.46 4.03 -14.45
CA TYR A 149 1.78 5.32 -14.58
C TYR A 149 2.49 6.44 -13.81
N ALA A 150 2.82 6.20 -12.55
CA ALA A 150 3.53 7.18 -11.72
C ALA A 150 4.91 7.54 -12.28
N LEU A 151 5.66 6.56 -12.80
CA LEU A 151 6.95 6.76 -13.45
C LEU A 151 6.84 7.58 -14.75
N ALA A 152 5.77 7.39 -15.52
CA ALA A 152 5.52 8.19 -16.72
C ALA A 152 5.27 9.67 -16.38
N GLN A 153 4.66 9.96 -15.24
CA GLN A 153 4.40 11.33 -14.78
C GLN A 153 5.62 11.98 -14.12
N GLN A 154 6.39 11.22 -13.35
CA GLN A 154 7.40 11.74 -12.44
C GLN A 154 8.85 11.38 -12.82
N GLY A 155 9.05 10.46 -13.78
CA GLY A 155 10.36 10.01 -14.22
C GLY A 155 10.94 8.90 -13.36
N ARG A 156 11.89 8.16 -13.96
CA ARG A 156 12.51 6.98 -13.34
C ARG A 156 13.97 7.15 -12.92
N GLN A 157 14.56 8.32 -13.19
CA GLN A 157 15.97 8.54 -12.84
C GLN A 157 16.15 8.50 -11.32
N GLY A 158 17.07 7.64 -10.86
CA GLY A 158 17.34 7.46 -9.44
C GLY A 158 16.13 7.01 -8.63
N ALA A 159 15.14 6.34 -9.27
CA ALA A 159 13.91 5.91 -8.62
C ALA A 159 14.11 4.62 -7.80
N VAL A 160 13.39 4.54 -6.68
CA VAL A 160 13.27 3.34 -5.83
C VAL A 160 11.83 3.19 -5.37
N MET A 161 11.35 1.94 -5.31
CA MET A 161 10.07 1.61 -4.67
C MET A 161 10.30 1.28 -3.19
N VAL A 162 9.38 1.73 -2.33
CA VAL A 162 9.34 1.38 -0.91
C VAL A 162 7.97 0.79 -0.62
N GLY A 163 7.92 -0.43 -0.11
CA GLY A 163 6.67 -1.11 0.20
C GLY A 163 6.87 -2.26 1.19
N ASP A 164 5.76 -2.82 1.67
CA ASP A 164 5.79 -3.85 2.70
C ASP A 164 5.38 -5.24 2.20
N ARG A 165 4.93 -5.37 0.93
CA ARG A 165 4.42 -6.63 0.39
C ARG A 165 5.19 -7.10 -0.86
N GLU A 166 5.06 -8.40 -1.16
CA GLU A 166 5.61 -8.99 -2.40
C GLU A 166 5.16 -8.25 -3.66
N HIS A 167 3.94 -7.71 -3.67
CA HIS A 167 3.40 -6.97 -4.81
C HIS A 167 4.21 -5.71 -5.13
N ASP A 168 4.78 -5.05 -4.12
CA ASP A 168 5.65 -3.88 -4.29
C ASP A 168 6.96 -4.27 -4.94
N VAL A 169 7.55 -5.38 -4.48
CA VAL A 169 8.81 -5.91 -5.02
C VAL A 169 8.62 -6.36 -6.47
N LEU A 170 7.55 -7.11 -6.74
CA LEU A 170 7.26 -7.60 -8.09
C LEU A 170 6.93 -6.45 -9.04
N GLY A 171 6.10 -5.49 -8.61
CA GLY A 171 5.76 -4.31 -9.39
C GLY A 171 6.97 -3.43 -9.70
N ALA A 172 7.89 -3.26 -8.74
CA ALA A 172 9.16 -2.56 -8.93
C ALA A 172 10.03 -3.27 -9.97
N ARG A 173 10.17 -4.60 -9.84
CA ARG A 173 10.95 -5.44 -10.77
C ARG A 173 10.41 -5.36 -12.19
N GLU A 174 9.10 -5.47 -12.41
CA GLU A 174 8.47 -5.36 -13.73
C GLU A 174 8.76 -3.99 -14.37
N ASN A 175 8.93 -2.96 -13.56
CA ASN A 175 9.29 -1.62 -13.99
C ASN A 175 10.81 -1.35 -14.00
N GLY A 176 11.65 -2.34 -13.71
CA GLY A 176 13.11 -2.20 -13.70
C GLY A 176 13.63 -1.27 -12.60
N LEU A 177 12.94 -1.21 -11.45
CA LEU A 177 13.34 -0.43 -10.28
C LEU A 177 13.83 -1.33 -9.15
N PRO A 178 14.78 -0.85 -8.32
CA PRO A 178 15.06 -1.45 -7.04
C PRO A 178 13.88 -1.25 -6.07
N CYS A 179 13.76 -2.18 -5.10
CA CYS A 179 12.75 -2.12 -4.05
C CYS A 179 13.37 -2.23 -2.66
N ILE A 180 12.95 -1.36 -1.76
CA ILE A 180 13.24 -1.45 -0.33
C ILE A 180 11.99 -1.98 0.37
N GLY A 181 12.08 -3.17 0.95
CA GLY A 181 11.01 -3.76 1.74
C GLY A 181 11.02 -3.22 3.17
N VAL A 182 9.85 -2.95 3.74
CA VAL A 182 9.73 -2.54 5.14
C VAL A 182 9.08 -3.64 5.99
N LEU A 183 9.59 -3.90 7.21
CA LEU A 183 9.10 -4.95 8.11
C LEU A 183 8.19 -4.43 9.23
N PHE A 184 7.93 -3.15 9.28
CA PHE A 184 6.97 -2.57 10.22
C PHE A 184 5.53 -2.56 9.68
N GLY A 185 5.34 -3.00 8.43
CA GLY A 185 4.05 -3.23 7.79
C GLY A 185 3.52 -4.65 8.02
N TYR A 186 2.84 -5.21 7.02
CA TYR A 186 2.11 -6.48 7.10
C TYR A 186 2.82 -7.65 6.42
N GLY A 187 3.79 -7.39 5.54
CA GLY A 187 4.61 -8.39 4.89
C GLY A 187 5.63 -9.02 5.83
N SER A 188 5.95 -10.27 5.60
CA SER A 188 7.02 -10.95 6.32
C SER A 188 8.37 -10.82 5.59
N ARG A 189 9.47 -10.95 6.32
CA ARG A 189 10.81 -11.04 5.73
C ARG A 189 10.89 -12.13 4.66
N GLN A 190 10.32 -13.31 4.96
CA GLN A 190 10.31 -14.43 4.02
C GLN A 190 9.55 -14.10 2.73
N GLU A 191 8.43 -13.40 2.81
CA GLU A 191 7.65 -12.93 1.65
C GLU A 191 8.49 -11.99 0.78
N LEU A 192 9.09 -10.98 1.39
CA LEU A 192 9.90 -9.98 0.68
C LEU A 192 11.16 -10.60 0.05
N GLU A 193 11.87 -11.46 0.77
CA GLU A 193 13.06 -12.15 0.27
C GLU A 193 12.72 -13.12 -0.87
N ALA A 194 11.61 -13.87 -0.76
CA ALA A 194 11.13 -14.74 -1.84
C ALA A 194 10.74 -13.96 -3.10
N ALA A 195 10.19 -12.75 -2.95
CA ALA A 195 9.90 -11.85 -4.06
C ALA A 195 11.18 -11.22 -4.65
N GLY A 196 12.33 -11.28 -3.95
CA GLY A 196 13.63 -10.79 -4.39
C GLY A 196 13.83 -9.29 -4.15
N VAL A 197 13.45 -8.84 -2.96
CA VAL A 197 13.69 -7.47 -2.49
C VAL A 197 15.19 -7.14 -2.47
N ASP A 198 15.55 -5.91 -2.84
CA ASP A 198 16.98 -5.51 -2.89
C ASP A 198 17.53 -5.15 -1.50
N ARG A 199 16.74 -4.48 -0.67
CA ARG A 199 17.11 -4.09 0.70
C ARG A 199 15.88 -4.21 1.62
N ILE A 200 16.13 -4.39 2.92
CA ILE A 200 15.08 -4.46 3.94
C ILE A 200 15.38 -3.45 5.04
N ALA A 201 14.36 -2.65 5.39
CA ALA A 201 14.35 -1.78 6.56
C ALA A 201 13.45 -2.39 7.64
N THR A 202 13.92 -2.47 8.88
CA THR A 202 13.15 -3.02 10.01
C THR A 202 12.35 -1.95 10.75
N THR A 203 12.78 -0.71 10.64
CA THR A 203 12.15 0.46 11.26
C THR A 203 12.10 1.63 10.27
N VAL A 204 11.29 2.64 10.57
CA VAL A 204 11.27 3.91 9.81
C VAL A 204 12.65 4.59 9.86
N GLN A 205 13.38 4.43 10.97
CA GLN A 205 14.74 4.97 11.09
C GLN A 205 15.74 4.25 10.18
N ASP A 206 15.65 2.90 10.08
CA ASP A 206 16.48 2.13 9.15
C ASP A 206 16.19 2.53 7.70
N LEU A 207 14.90 2.72 7.35
CA LEU A 207 14.49 3.19 6.05
C LEU A 207 15.13 4.54 5.71
N ARG A 208 15.14 5.46 6.67
CA ARG A 208 15.80 6.76 6.53
C ARG A 208 17.29 6.60 6.17
N TYR A 209 18.02 5.79 6.94
CA TYR A 209 19.45 5.56 6.67
C TYR A 209 19.68 5.00 5.26
N ILE A 210 18.86 4.03 4.85
CA ILE A 210 18.98 3.43 3.51
C ILE A 210 18.73 4.45 2.39
N LEU A 211 17.80 5.37 2.58
CA LEU A 211 17.42 6.38 1.58
C LEU A 211 18.40 7.56 1.51
N GLU A 212 19.14 7.83 2.59
CA GLU A 212 20.12 8.91 2.68
C GLU A 212 21.55 8.48 2.26
N GLU A 213 21.86 7.16 2.18
CA GLU A 213 23.11 6.62 1.65
C GLU A 213 23.30 7.00 0.15
#